data_0a7a88f5662892a4b18be50ad4f383c5
#
_entry.id   0a7a88f5662892a4b18be50ad4f383c5
#
_cell.length_a   1.000
_cell.length_b   1.000
_cell.length_c   1.000
_cell.angle_alpha   90.00
_cell.angle_beta   90.00
_cell.angle_gamma   90.00
#
_symmetry.space_group_name_H-M   'P 1'
#
loop_
_entity.id
_entity.type
_entity.pdbx_description
1 polymer ?
#
loop_
_entity_poly.entity_id
_entity_poly.type
_entity_poly.pdbx_seq_one_letter_code
_entity_poly.pdbx_strand_id
1 'polypeptide(L)'
;MKEFFANLISTWWGITIICIVCAAVWIILSALLYRPFFKRFYDLLLSFIAIVVFSPLLLILILVGAIAMGGNPFFTQKRPGKRGKNGEERIFKLIKFRTMNNKKDESGNLLSDGKRLTRYGKFLRSTSLDELPELFNIFVGDMSIVGPRPLLVRYLPYYTEEERHRHDVRPGLTGLAQVNGRNAISWEEKFGFDLDYVKRITLWRDIKIIFLTAIKVFVHSGVAVDTSKTEGNLAEIRERAKAESEREKTEG
;
A
#
# COMPACT_ATOMS: atom_id res chain seq x y z
N MET A 1 0.57 14.33 50.32
CA MET A 1 0.36 13.80 48.99
C MET A 1 -0.76 14.53 48.20
N LYS A 2 -1.97 14.68 48.76
CA LYS A 2 -3.08 15.37 48.03
C LYS A 2 -2.74 16.83 47.73
N GLU A 3 -2.13 17.59 48.64
CA GLU A 3 -1.74 18.98 48.38
C GLU A 3 -0.60 19.10 47.38
N PHE A 4 0.36 18.16 47.34
CA PHE A 4 1.42 18.11 46.34
C PHE A 4 0.85 17.94 44.94
N PHE A 5 -0.08 16.98 44.71
CA PHE A 5 -0.75 16.80 43.44
C PHE A 5 -1.65 17.97 43.07
N ALA A 6 -2.35 18.59 44.04
CA ALA A 6 -3.16 19.78 43.78
C ALA A 6 -2.31 20.96 43.34
N ASN A 7 -1.16 21.21 43.97
CA ASN A 7 -0.20 22.24 43.56
C ASN A 7 0.45 21.93 42.21
N LEU A 8 0.76 20.66 41.94
CA LEU A 8 1.32 20.26 40.64
C LEU A 8 0.35 20.52 39.48
N ILE A 9 -0.95 20.24 39.65
CA ILE A 9 -1.99 20.44 38.63
C ILE A 9 -2.37 21.93 38.49
N SER A 10 -2.20 22.74 39.53
CA SER A 10 -2.55 24.17 39.52
C SER A 10 -1.47 25.06 38.89
N THR A 11 -0.27 24.53 38.65
CA THR A 11 0.83 25.30 38.06
C THR A 11 1.05 24.93 36.58
N TRP A 12 1.34 25.91 35.70
CA TRP A 12 1.66 25.66 34.28
C TRP A 12 2.79 24.64 34.13
N TRP A 13 3.81 24.71 34.94
CA TRP A 13 4.93 23.74 34.95
C TRP A 13 4.50 22.33 35.28
N GLY A 14 3.60 22.18 36.27
CA GLY A 14 3.08 20.88 36.67
C GLY A 14 2.25 20.23 35.56
N ILE A 15 1.38 21.01 34.90
CA ILE A 15 0.62 20.53 33.74
C ILE A 15 1.57 20.10 32.63
N THR A 16 2.60 20.88 32.35
CA THR A 16 3.60 20.56 31.31
C THR A 16 4.32 19.25 31.61
N ILE A 17 4.76 19.03 32.84
CA ILE A 17 5.42 17.78 33.28
C ILE A 17 4.47 16.60 33.13
N ILE A 18 3.22 16.71 33.56
CA ILE A 18 2.22 15.64 33.40
C ILE A 18 2.01 15.31 31.92
N CYS A 19 1.88 16.32 31.05
CA CYS A 19 1.73 16.12 29.61
C CYS A 19 2.95 15.39 29.00
N ILE A 20 4.17 15.77 29.41
CA ILE A 20 5.41 15.11 28.95
C ILE A 20 5.44 13.64 29.39
N VAL A 21 5.12 13.38 30.69
CA VAL A 21 5.09 12.00 31.21
C VAL A 21 4.02 11.17 30.51
N CYS A 22 2.82 11.70 30.32
CA CYS A 22 1.75 11.02 29.57
C CYS A 22 2.15 10.73 28.14
N ALA A 23 2.79 11.69 27.46
CA ALA A 23 3.30 11.50 26.10
C ALA A 23 4.39 10.42 26.04
N ALA A 24 5.33 10.43 26.98
CA ALA A 24 6.38 9.41 27.07
C ALA A 24 5.79 8.00 27.31
N VAL A 25 4.85 7.87 28.24
CA VAL A 25 4.15 6.62 28.50
C VAL A 25 3.40 6.15 27.25
N TRP A 26 2.69 7.05 26.56
CA TRP A 26 2.00 6.73 25.30
C TRP A 26 2.96 6.24 24.22
N ILE A 27 4.10 6.89 24.05
CA ILE A 27 5.12 6.49 23.06
C ILE A 27 5.67 5.10 23.41
N ILE A 28 6.00 4.84 24.67
CA ILE A 28 6.51 3.54 25.14
C ILE A 28 5.46 2.44 24.90
N LEU A 29 4.22 2.65 25.31
CA LEU A 29 3.14 1.69 25.12
C LEU A 29 2.88 1.45 23.63
N SER A 30 2.89 2.53 22.84
CA SER A 30 2.73 2.43 21.38
C SER A 30 3.85 1.61 20.74
N ALA A 31 5.09 1.75 21.20
CA ALA A 31 6.22 0.97 20.68
C ALA A 31 6.13 -0.50 21.09
N LEU A 32 5.80 -0.79 22.35
CA LEU A 32 5.71 -2.16 22.88
C LEU A 32 4.52 -2.94 22.32
N LEU A 33 3.36 -2.29 22.22
CA LEU A 33 2.10 -2.92 21.79
C LEU A 33 1.74 -2.56 20.32
N TYR A 34 2.72 -2.12 19.53
CA TYR A 34 2.48 -1.62 18.18
C TYR A 34 1.75 -2.63 17.30
N ARG A 35 2.33 -3.81 17.11
CA ARG A 35 1.80 -4.84 16.20
C ARG A 35 0.39 -5.29 16.56
N PRO A 36 0.05 -5.66 17.82
CA PRO A 36 -1.29 -6.16 18.16
C PRO A 36 -2.39 -5.09 18.16
N PHE A 37 -2.09 -3.85 18.59
CA PHE A 37 -3.12 -2.84 18.84
C PHE A 37 -2.88 -1.52 18.09
N PHE A 38 -1.74 -0.88 18.29
CA PHE A 38 -1.53 0.48 17.87
C PHE A 38 -1.38 0.63 16.36
N LYS A 39 -0.89 -0.39 15.65
CA LYS A 39 -0.80 -0.33 14.19
C LYS A 39 -2.16 -0.08 13.55
N ARG A 40 -3.19 -0.83 13.96
CA ARG A 40 -4.54 -0.63 13.43
C ARG A 40 -5.14 0.70 13.85
N PHE A 41 -4.90 1.10 15.09
CA PHE A 41 -5.35 2.39 15.60
C PHE A 41 -4.77 3.54 14.75
N TYR A 42 -3.45 3.53 14.49
CA TYR A 42 -2.82 4.56 13.67
C TYR A 42 -3.24 4.49 12.20
N ASP A 43 -3.40 3.29 11.63
CA ASP A 43 -3.94 3.14 10.27
C ASP A 43 -5.31 3.82 10.13
N LEU A 44 -6.20 3.60 11.11
CA LEU A 44 -7.54 4.18 11.11
C LEU A 44 -7.52 5.69 11.33
N LEU A 45 -6.76 6.15 12.33
CA LEU A 45 -6.64 7.57 12.65
C LEU A 45 -6.06 8.37 11.48
N LEU A 46 -4.91 7.91 10.95
CA LEU A 46 -4.21 8.62 9.88
C LEU A 46 -4.99 8.56 8.55
N SER A 47 -5.63 7.43 8.23
CA SER A 47 -6.48 7.36 7.03
C SER A 47 -7.71 8.27 7.14
N PHE A 48 -8.34 8.34 8.32
CA PHE A 48 -9.44 9.28 8.57
C PHE A 48 -9.00 10.73 8.40
N ILE A 49 -7.90 11.13 9.06
CA ILE A 49 -7.34 12.48 8.93
C ILE A 49 -7.01 12.77 7.45
N ALA A 50 -6.35 11.84 6.76
CA ALA A 50 -6.02 12.01 5.36
C ALA A 50 -7.27 12.15 4.46
N ILE A 51 -8.31 11.36 4.68
CA ILE A 51 -9.58 11.49 3.95
C ILE A 51 -10.19 12.88 4.16
N VAL A 52 -10.23 13.37 5.41
CA VAL A 52 -10.78 14.70 5.73
C VAL A 52 -9.94 15.80 5.08
N VAL A 53 -8.63 15.77 5.26
CA VAL A 53 -7.70 16.78 4.72
C VAL A 53 -7.72 16.81 3.19
N PHE A 54 -7.71 15.64 2.55
CA PHE A 54 -7.72 15.55 1.09
C PHE A 54 -9.13 15.51 0.49
N SER A 55 -10.21 15.65 1.28
CA SER A 55 -11.59 15.62 0.76
C SER A 55 -11.87 16.68 -0.32
N PRO A 56 -11.39 17.95 -0.24
CA PRO A 56 -11.59 18.90 -1.33
C PRO A 56 -10.89 18.46 -2.62
N LEU A 57 -9.65 17.95 -2.51
CA LEU A 57 -8.92 17.41 -3.65
C LEU A 57 -9.59 16.18 -4.23
N LEU A 58 -10.04 15.23 -3.39
CA LEU A 58 -10.77 14.05 -3.82
C LEU A 58 -12.02 14.45 -4.62
N LEU A 59 -12.79 15.43 -4.15
CA LEU A 59 -13.98 15.92 -4.85
C LEU A 59 -13.62 16.48 -6.23
N ILE A 60 -12.59 17.33 -6.32
CA ILE A 60 -12.11 17.87 -7.59
C ILE A 60 -11.69 16.71 -8.53
N LEU A 61 -10.92 15.74 -8.05
CA LEU A 61 -10.47 14.60 -8.86
C LEU A 61 -11.63 13.71 -9.29
N ILE A 62 -12.68 13.54 -8.49
CA ILE A 62 -13.91 12.83 -8.87
C ILE A 62 -14.60 13.56 -10.03
N LEU A 63 -14.81 14.86 -9.92
CA LEU A 63 -15.51 15.66 -10.94
C LEU A 63 -14.71 15.68 -12.25
N VAL A 64 -13.42 16.04 -12.17
CA VAL A 64 -12.54 16.04 -13.36
C VAL A 64 -12.41 14.65 -13.96
N GLY A 65 -12.29 13.62 -13.13
CA GLY A 65 -12.22 12.23 -13.55
C GLY A 65 -13.49 11.76 -14.26
N ALA A 66 -14.68 12.14 -13.74
CA ALA A 66 -15.95 11.82 -14.38
C ALA A 66 -16.06 12.43 -15.80
N ILE A 67 -15.62 13.68 -15.96
CA ILE A 67 -15.57 14.35 -17.25
C ILE A 67 -14.52 13.70 -18.17
N ALA A 68 -13.30 13.50 -17.70
CA ALA A 68 -12.19 12.98 -18.49
C ALA A 68 -12.39 11.53 -18.94
N MET A 69 -13.13 10.72 -18.15
CA MET A 69 -13.43 9.32 -18.46
C MET A 69 -14.79 9.12 -19.14
N GLY A 70 -15.61 10.18 -19.24
CA GLY A 70 -16.97 10.09 -19.76
C GLY A 70 -17.88 9.18 -18.90
N GLY A 71 -17.72 9.20 -17.58
CA GLY A 71 -18.49 8.36 -16.66
C GLY A 71 -17.79 8.08 -15.34
N ASN A 72 -17.88 6.85 -14.84
CA ASN A 72 -17.33 6.47 -13.53
C ASN A 72 -15.82 6.77 -13.42
N PRO A 73 -15.41 7.68 -12.50
CA PRO A 73 -14.01 8.04 -12.29
C PRO A 73 -13.21 6.99 -11.52
N PHE A 74 -13.88 5.97 -10.99
CA PHE A 74 -13.22 4.94 -10.19
C PHE A 74 -12.94 3.67 -11.01
N PHE A 75 -11.86 3.02 -10.64
CA PHE A 75 -11.48 1.69 -11.09
C PHE A 75 -11.37 0.78 -9.86
N THR A 76 -11.94 -0.41 -9.95
CA THR A 76 -11.85 -1.41 -8.88
C THR A 76 -11.23 -2.69 -9.41
N GLN A 77 -10.36 -3.31 -8.59
CA GLN A 77 -9.72 -4.58 -8.91
C GLN A 77 -9.64 -5.48 -7.69
N LYS A 78 -9.97 -6.77 -7.88
CA LYS A 78 -9.80 -7.77 -6.81
C LYS A 78 -8.32 -7.96 -6.48
N ARG A 79 -8.01 -7.95 -5.18
CA ARG A 79 -6.66 -8.14 -4.63
C ARG A 79 -6.71 -9.06 -3.43
N PRO A 80 -5.65 -9.87 -3.20
CA PRO A 80 -5.52 -10.63 -1.97
C PRO A 80 -5.17 -9.70 -0.81
N GLY A 81 -5.88 -9.88 0.28
CA GLY A 81 -5.68 -9.19 1.54
C GLY A 81 -5.01 -10.09 2.57
N LYS A 82 -5.26 -9.78 3.84
CA LYS A 82 -4.74 -10.59 4.94
C LYS A 82 -5.36 -11.99 4.93
N ARG A 83 -4.52 -13.01 5.20
CA ARG A 83 -4.94 -14.39 5.39
C ARG A 83 -5.86 -14.52 6.60
N GLY A 84 -6.97 -15.22 6.43
CA GLY A 84 -7.92 -15.54 7.48
C GLY A 84 -7.45 -16.70 8.37
N LYS A 85 -8.24 -17.02 9.39
CA LYS A 85 -7.97 -18.16 10.28
C LYS A 85 -8.05 -19.52 9.56
N ASN A 86 -8.75 -19.56 8.43
CA ASN A 86 -8.86 -20.74 7.57
C ASN A 86 -7.64 -20.97 6.64
N GLY A 87 -6.62 -20.11 6.74
CA GLY A 87 -5.42 -20.20 5.90
C GLY A 87 -5.56 -19.60 4.51
N GLU A 88 -6.74 -19.08 4.13
CA GLU A 88 -6.98 -18.48 2.81
C GLU A 88 -6.89 -16.94 2.87
N GLU A 89 -6.46 -16.33 1.77
CA GLU A 89 -6.40 -14.89 1.62
C GLU A 89 -7.80 -14.29 1.39
N ARG A 90 -8.18 -13.32 2.24
CA ARG A 90 -9.41 -12.56 2.04
C ARG A 90 -9.29 -11.69 0.79
N ILE A 91 -10.08 -11.94 -0.23
CA ILE A 91 -10.09 -11.13 -1.45
C ILE A 91 -10.94 -9.87 -1.22
N PHE A 92 -10.35 -8.70 -1.47
CA PHE A 92 -11.02 -7.41 -1.36
C PHE A 92 -11.01 -6.64 -2.69
N LYS A 93 -11.81 -5.58 -2.81
CA LYS A 93 -11.84 -4.68 -3.96
C LYS A 93 -10.96 -3.47 -3.67
N LEU A 94 -9.80 -3.40 -4.30
CA LEU A 94 -8.95 -2.22 -4.30
C LEU A 94 -9.61 -1.12 -5.12
N ILE A 95 -9.68 0.10 -4.59
CA ILE A 95 -10.34 1.25 -5.22
C ILE A 95 -9.27 2.26 -5.64
N LYS A 96 -9.23 2.64 -6.92
CA LYS A 96 -8.33 3.66 -7.48
C LYS A 96 -9.10 4.64 -8.34
N PHE A 97 -8.50 5.78 -8.66
CA PHE A 97 -9.00 6.57 -9.79
C PHE A 97 -8.69 5.87 -11.12
N ARG A 98 -9.65 5.95 -12.03
CA ARG A 98 -9.49 5.43 -13.39
C ARG A 98 -8.52 6.32 -14.16
N THR A 99 -7.47 5.72 -14.73
CA THR A 99 -6.44 6.41 -15.50
C THR A 99 -6.48 6.08 -16.98
N MET A 100 -7.17 5.01 -17.34
CA MET A 100 -7.25 4.47 -18.70
C MET A 100 -8.69 4.45 -19.19
N ASN A 101 -8.90 4.72 -20.51
CA ASN A 101 -10.19 4.52 -21.17
C ASN A 101 -10.38 3.05 -21.61
N ASN A 102 -11.57 2.74 -22.13
CA ASN A 102 -11.92 1.41 -22.62
C ASN A 102 -11.88 1.33 -24.15
N LYS A 103 -10.98 2.07 -24.82
CA LYS A 103 -10.85 2.02 -26.30
C LYS A 103 -10.46 0.62 -26.74
N LYS A 104 -11.12 0.17 -27.80
CA LYS A 104 -10.94 -1.15 -28.41
C LYS A 104 -10.40 -0.99 -29.85
N ASP A 105 -9.79 -2.05 -30.37
CA ASP A 105 -9.42 -2.20 -31.74
C ASP A 105 -10.65 -2.64 -32.61
N GLU A 106 -10.44 -2.80 -33.94
CA GLU A 106 -11.46 -3.25 -34.86
C GLU A 106 -11.97 -4.68 -34.55
N SER A 107 -11.17 -5.49 -33.87
CA SER A 107 -11.50 -6.85 -33.44
C SER A 107 -12.24 -6.90 -32.09
N GLY A 108 -12.52 -5.74 -31.48
CA GLY A 108 -13.20 -5.65 -30.21
C GLY A 108 -12.30 -5.87 -28.95
N ASN A 109 -10.99 -6.09 -29.14
CA ASN A 109 -10.03 -6.22 -28.05
C ASN A 109 -9.62 -4.85 -27.50
N LEU A 110 -9.27 -4.79 -26.21
CA LEU A 110 -8.76 -3.57 -25.64
C LEU A 110 -7.42 -3.17 -26.28
N LEU A 111 -7.27 -1.90 -26.64
CA LEU A 111 -5.99 -1.37 -27.10
C LEU A 111 -4.91 -1.53 -26.02
N SER A 112 -3.63 -1.47 -26.43
CA SER A 112 -2.50 -1.50 -25.50
C SER A 112 -2.60 -0.40 -24.45
N ASP A 113 -2.06 -0.65 -23.25
CA ASP A 113 -2.17 0.25 -22.10
C ASP A 113 -1.67 1.67 -22.39
N GLY A 114 -0.59 1.81 -23.18
CA GLY A 114 -0.08 3.12 -23.61
C GLY A 114 -1.08 3.94 -24.45
N LYS A 115 -1.89 3.26 -25.33
CA LYS A 115 -2.93 3.92 -26.13
C LYS A 115 -4.20 4.22 -25.35
N ARG A 116 -4.43 3.54 -24.24
CA ARG A 116 -5.58 3.73 -23.35
C ARG A 116 -5.34 4.76 -22.26
N LEU A 117 -4.07 5.02 -21.90
CA LEU A 117 -3.69 5.96 -20.88
C LEU A 117 -4.02 7.40 -21.31
N THR A 118 -4.93 8.06 -20.58
CA THR A 118 -5.36 9.43 -20.86
C THR A 118 -4.36 10.46 -20.33
N ARG A 119 -4.43 11.73 -20.77
CA ARG A 119 -3.63 12.83 -20.22
C ARG A 119 -3.88 12.99 -18.71
N TYR A 120 -5.15 12.96 -18.31
CA TYR A 120 -5.55 12.96 -16.90
C TYR A 120 -4.95 11.78 -16.14
N GLY A 121 -5.06 10.57 -16.68
CA GLY A 121 -4.49 9.37 -16.07
C GLY A 121 -2.96 9.41 -15.96
N LYS A 122 -2.27 10.02 -16.92
CA LYS A 122 -0.82 10.22 -16.89
C LYS A 122 -0.43 11.16 -15.73
N PHE A 123 -1.16 12.26 -15.56
CA PHE A 123 -0.99 13.19 -14.44
C PHE A 123 -1.22 12.48 -13.10
N LEU A 124 -2.31 11.74 -12.94
CA LEU A 124 -2.60 11.01 -11.71
C LEU A 124 -1.49 10.02 -11.33
N ARG A 125 -1.00 9.24 -12.31
CA ARG A 125 0.07 8.26 -12.07
C ARG A 125 1.41 8.90 -11.74
N SER A 126 1.76 10.01 -12.38
CA SER A 126 3.01 10.71 -12.10
C SER A 126 3.04 11.34 -10.71
N THR A 127 1.87 11.68 -10.16
CA THR A 127 1.70 12.25 -8.82
C THR A 127 1.26 11.23 -7.76
N SER A 128 1.02 9.96 -8.16
CA SER A 128 0.43 8.90 -7.31
C SER A 128 -0.97 9.27 -6.75
N LEU A 129 -1.64 10.26 -7.30
CA LEU A 129 -2.98 10.68 -6.89
C LEU A 129 -4.05 9.63 -7.27
N ASP A 130 -3.75 8.74 -8.22
CA ASP A 130 -4.64 7.63 -8.56
C ASP A 130 -4.85 6.65 -7.40
N GLU A 131 -3.95 6.60 -6.43
CA GLU A 131 -4.00 5.73 -5.25
C GLU A 131 -4.73 6.38 -4.05
N LEU A 132 -5.10 7.67 -4.09
CA LEU A 132 -5.81 8.32 -2.98
C LEU A 132 -7.10 7.60 -2.53
N PRO A 133 -7.93 7.01 -3.41
CA PRO A 133 -9.11 6.25 -2.96
C PRO A 133 -8.78 5.00 -2.14
N GLU A 134 -7.53 4.49 -2.16
CA GLU A 134 -7.11 3.37 -1.30
C GLU A 134 -7.17 3.74 0.20
N LEU A 135 -7.19 5.04 0.54
CA LEU A 135 -7.43 5.50 1.91
C LEU A 135 -8.75 4.95 2.47
N PHE A 136 -9.77 4.78 1.65
CA PHE A 136 -11.02 4.14 2.06
C PHE A 136 -10.83 2.65 2.35
N ASN A 137 -10.00 1.94 1.56
CA ASN A 137 -9.65 0.54 1.86
C ASN A 137 -8.89 0.41 3.19
N ILE A 138 -8.03 1.39 3.51
CA ILE A 138 -7.34 1.43 4.81
C ILE A 138 -8.33 1.68 5.94
N PHE A 139 -9.21 2.66 5.77
CA PHE A 139 -10.21 3.04 6.78
C PHE A 139 -11.15 1.88 7.11
N VAL A 140 -11.69 1.16 6.12
CA VAL A 140 -12.56 -0.01 6.34
C VAL A 140 -11.82 -1.26 6.81
N GLY A 141 -10.48 -1.30 6.70
CA GLY A 141 -9.63 -2.35 7.26
C GLY A 141 -9.23 -3.46 6.29
N ASP A 142 -9.44 -3.27 5.00
CA ASP A 142 -8.92 -4.17 3.97
C ASP A 142 -7.40 -4.01 3.80
N MET A 143 -6.91 -2.77 4.01
CA MET A 143 -5.51 -2.39 3.88
C MET A 143 -4.96 -1.73 5.15
N SER A 144 -3.67 -1.47 5.14
CA SER A 144 -2.87 -0.70 6.10
C SER A 144 -2.14 0.42 5.35
N ILE A 145 -1.67 1.44 6.04
CA ILE A 145 -0.79 2.46 5.43
C ILE A 145 0.51 1.79 4.98
N VAL A 146 1.14 1.01 5.86
CA VAL A 146 2.39 0.30 5.58
C VAL A 146 2.17 -1.20 5.60
N GLY A 147 2.60 -1.88 4.55
CA GLY A 147 2.51 -3.33 4.40
C GLY A 147 2.99 -3.81 3.04
N PRO A 148 3.03 -5.12 2.78
CA PRO A 148 3.29 -5.66 1.45
C PRO A 148 2.28 -5.14 0.41
N ARG A 149 2.75 -4.72 -0.77
CA ARG A 149 1.86 -4.23 -1.82
C ARG A 149 0.88 -5.32 -2.27
N PRO A 150 -0.46 -5.06 -2.36
CA PRO A 150 -1.42 -6.07 -2.81
C PRO A 150 -1.21 -6.38 -4.29
N LEU A 151 -0.73 -7.58 -4.60
CA LEU A 151 -0.48 -8.05 -5.97
C LEU A 151 -1.78 -8.60 -6.61
N LEU A 152 -1.69 -9.15 -7.82
CA LEU A 152 -2.85 -9.69 -8.53
C LEU A 152 -3.28 -11.04 -7.93
N VAL A 153 -4.60 -11.29 -7.86
CA VAL A 153 -5.15 -12.57 -7.39
C VAL A 153 -4.60 -13.75 -8.20
N ARG A 154 -4.38 -13.55 -9.52
CA ARG A 154 -3.82 -14.58 -10.40
C ARG A 154 -2.41 -15.04 -10.03
N TYR A 155 -1.70 -14.32 -9.13
CA TYR A 155 -0.37 -14.73 -8.66
C TYR A 155 -0.41 -15.68 -7.46
N LEU A 156 -1.56 -15.83 -6.79
CA LEU A 156 -1.68 -16.70 -5.61
C LEU A 156 -1.22 -18.15 -5.83
N PRO A 157 -1.50 -18.80 -6.99
CA PRO A 157 -1.04 -20.16 -7.24
C PRO A 157 0.48 -20.30 -7.44
N TYR A 158 1.17 -19.18 -7.70
CA TYR A 158 2.61 -19.16 -8.02
C TYR A 158 3.49 -18.79 -6.84
N TYR A 159 2.91 -18.48 -5.68
CA TYR A 159 3.68 -18.24 -4.45
C TYR A 159 4.17 -19.54 -3.84
N THR A 160 5.42 -19.53 -3.37
CA THR A 160 5.90 -20.56 -2.45
C THR A 160 5.21 -20.43 -1.08
N GLU A 161 5.29 -21.46 -0.25
CA GLU A 161 4.73 -21.41 1.11
C GLU A 161 5.36 -20.27 1.93
N GLU A 162 6.65 -20.00 1.76
CA GLU A 162 7.32 -18.89 2.44
C GLU A 162 6.80 -17.54 1.93
N GLU A 163 6.68 -17.35 0.62
CA GLU A 163 6.18 -16.12 0.01
C GLU A 163 4.74 -15.79 0.43
N ARG A 164 3.92 -16.82 0.68
CA ARG A 164 2.54 -16.64 1.16
C ARG A 164 2.46 -15.97 2.53
N HIS A 165 3.50 -16.02 3.35
CA HIS A 165 3.55 -15.30 4.63
C HIS A 165 3.47 -13.78 4.49
N ARG A 166 3.68 -13.22 3.30
CA ARG A 166 3.40 -11.80 3.03
C ARG A 166 1.94 -11.42 3.28
N HIS A 167 1.03 -12.40 3.25
CA HIS A 167 -0.40 -12.23 3.52
C HIS A 167 -0.77 -12.41 5.01
N ASP A 168 0.17 -12.66 5.91
CA ASP A 168 -0.10 -12.74 7.36
C ASP A 168 -0.44 -11.38 7.96
N VAL A 169 -0.24 -10.31 7.21
CA VAL A 169 -0.58 -8.94 7.56
C VAL A 169 -1.48 -8.31 6.49
N ARG A 170 -2.09 -7.16 6.81
CA ARG A 170 -2.82 -6.39 5.80
C ARG A 170 -1.86 -5.84 4.74
N PRO A 171 -2.24 -5.87 3.45
CA PRO A 171 -1.47 -5.21 2.42
C PRO A 171 -1.42 -3.70 2.67
N GLY A 172 -0.33 -3.06 2.21
CA GLY A 172 -0.09 -1.64 2.42
C GLY A 172 -0.28 -0.77 1.18
N LEU A 173 -0.63 0.49 1.41
CA LEU A 173 -0.56 1.55 0.40
C LEU A 173 0.91 1.79 0.01
N THR A 174 1.79 1.80 1.01
CA THR A 174 3.24 1.76 0.84
C THR A 174 3.85 0.58 1.59
N GLY A 175 5.13 0.28 1.34
CA GLY A 175 5.80 -0.85 1.99
C GLY A 175 7.29 -0.86 1.73
N LEU A 176 8.00 -1.78 2.40
CA LEU A 176 9.44 -1.87 2.37
C LEU A 176 9.99 -2.11 0.94
N ALA A 177 9.37 -3.00 0.17
CA ALA A 177 9.73 -3.23 -1.22
C ALA A 177 9.52 -1.99 -2.10
N GLN A 178 8.43 -1.23 -1.88
CA GLN A 178 8.14 -0.03 -2.64
C GLN A 178 9.16 1.08 -2.41
N VAL A 179 9.67 1.22 -1.18
CA VAL A 179 10.71 2.22 -0.88
C VAL A 179 12.13 1.76 -1.25
N ASN A 180 12.35 0.47 -1.55
CA ASN A 180 13.67 -0.04 -1.92
C ASN A 180 13.87 -0.31 -3.41
N GLY A 181 12.88 -0.07 -4.29
CA GLY A 181 13.12 -0.22 -5.73
C GLY A 181 11.87 -0.26 -6.60
N ARG A 182 10.67 -0.46 -6.02
CA ARG A 182 9.40 -0.54 -6.77
C ARG A 182 9.46 -1.61 -7.88
N ASN A 183 9.55 -1.16 -9.14
CA ASN A 183 9.56 -2.01 -10.32
C ASN A 183 11.00 -2.39 -10.78
N ALA A 184 12.04 -1.81 -10.17
CA ALA A 184 13.43 -2.00 -10.57
C ALA A 184 14.14 -3.15 -9.82
N ILE A 185 13.44 -3.85 -8.93
CA ILE A 185 13.95 -5.00 -8.17
C ILE A 185 13.26 -6.28 -8.59
N SER A 186 13.95 -7.41 -8.46
CA SER A 186 13.43 -8.74 -8.79
C SER A 186 12.24 -9.17 -7.94
N TRP A 187 11.50 -10.20 -8.39
CA TRP A 187 10.40 -10.75 -7.59
C TRP A 187 10.89 -11.35 -6.27
N GLU A 188 12.05 -11.98 -6.30
CA GLU A 188 12.69 -12.55 -5.12
C GLU A 188 13.04 -11.45 -4.11
N GLU A 189 13.63 -10.36 -4.57
CA GLU A 189 13.92 -9.20 -3.72
C GLU A 189 12.65 -8.55 -3.15
N LYS A 190 11.58 -8.42 -3.97
CA LYS A 190 10.28 -7.91 -3.50
C LYS A 190 9.72 -8.77 -2.38
N PHE A 191 9.70 -10.09 -2.57
CA PHE A 191 9.23 -11.01 -1.55
C PHE A 191 10.13 -11.02 -0.32
N GLY A 192 11.45 -10.94 -0.50
CA GLY A 192 12.40 -10.80 0.59
C GLY A 192 12.13 -9.58 1.47
N PHE A 193 11.91 -8.41 0.86
CA PHE A 193 11.52 -7.20 1.58
C PHE A 193 10.15 -7.31 2.26
N ASP A 194 9.18 -7.92 1.58
CA ASP A 194 7.85 -8.11 2.16
C ASP A 194 7.90 -9.04 3.38
N LEU A 195 8.65 -10.14 3.31
CA LEU A 195 8.83 -11.09 4.42
C LEU A 195 9.63 -10.49 5.58
N ASP A 196 10.70 -9.72 5.29
CA ASP A 196 11.44 -9.00 6.33
C ASP A 196 10.53 -7.99 7.06
N TYR A 197 9.67 -7.30 6.34
CA TYR A 197 8.69 -6.41 6.96
C TYR A 197 7.72 -7.18 7.87
N VAL A 198 7.16 -8.29 7.40
CA VAL A 198 6.20 -9.12 8.18
C VAL A 198 6.84 -9.68 9.45
N LYS A 199 8.11 -10.09 9.38
CA LYS A 199 8.88 -10.59 10.53
C LYS A 199 9.07 -9.51 11.60
N ARG A 200 9.24 -8.22 11.23
CA ARG A 200 9.62 -7.13 12.14
C ARG A 200 8.77 -5.88 11.94
N ILE A 201 7.53 -5.92 12.36
CA ILE A 201 6.62 -4.77 12.32
C ILE A 201 6.83 -3.94 13.58
N THR A 202 7.32 -2.71 13.42
CA THR A 202 7.53 -1.76 14.52
C THR A 202 7.09 -0.36 14.12
N LEU A 203 6.71 0.46 15.10
CA LEU A 203 6.32 1.86 14.88
C LEU A 203 7.39 2.63 14.10
N TRP A 204 8.65 2.49 14.48
CA TRP A 204 9.76 3.22 13.87
C TRP A 204 10.02 2.80 12.42
N ARG A 205 9.84 1.51 12.10
CA ARG A 205 9.94 1.05 10.70
C ARG A 205 8.82 1.64 9.85
N ASP A 206 7.60 1.68 10.36
CA ASP A 206 6.47 2.26 9.63
C ASP A 206 6.68 3.76 9.41
N ILE A 207 7.10 4.51 10.44
CA ILE A 207 7.45 5.94 10.30
C ILE A 207 8.54 6.14 9.25
N LYS A 208 9.62 5.34 9.28
CA LYS A 208 10.70 5.40 8.30
C LYS A 208 10.20 5.14 6.88
N ILE A 209 9.36 4.12 6.69
CA ILE A 209 8.80 3.78 5.36
C ILE A 209 7.88 4.90 4.86
N ILE A 210 7.03 5.48 5.71
CA ILE A 210 6.16 6.61 5.35
C ILE A 210 7.02 7.82 4.94
N PHE A 211 8.05 8.15 5.71
CA PHE A 211 8.96 9.26 5.39
C PHE A 211 9.69 9.05 4.05
N LEU A 212 10.26 7.87 3.84
CA LEU A 212 10.90 7.51 2.56
C LEU A 212 9.92 7.55 1.38
N THR A 213 8.67 7.15 1.61
CA THR A 213 7.61 7.25 0.59
C THR A 213 7.34 8.70 0.23
N ALA A 214 7.19 9.57 1.22
CA ALA A 214 6.98 11.01 0.98
C ALA A 214 8.13 11.59 0.16
N ILE A 215 9.39 11.34 0.53
CA ILE A 215 10.56 11.79 -0.24
C ILE A 215 10.47 11.28 -1.68
N LYS A 216 10.18 9.99 -1.90
CA LYS A 216 10.10 9.42 -3.26
C LYS A 216 8.98 10.00 -4.10
N VAL A 217 7.84 10.30 -3.51
CA VAL A 217 6.74 10.98 -4.22
C VAL A 217 7.16 12.37 -4.66
N PHE A 218 7.83 13.14 -3.79
CA PHE A 218 8.29 14.50 -4.11
C PHE A 218 9.46 14.54 -5.10
N VAL A 219 10.44 13.65 -4.94
CA VAL A 219 11.64 13.62 -5.79
C VAL A 219 11.35 13.04 -7.17
N HIS A 220 10.41 12.08 -7.28
CA HIS A 220 10.10 11.36 -8.52
C HIS A 220 8.82 11.84 -9.23
N SER A 221 8.28 12.99 -8.87
CA SER A 221 7.12 13.60 -9.54
C SER A 221 7.32 13.90 -11.05
N GLY A 222 8.47 13.52 -11.63
CA GLY A 222 8.76 13.64 -13.05
C GLY A 222 9.12 12.34 -13.76
N VAL A 223 9.19 11.21 -13.07
CA VAL A 223 9.54 9.94 -13.70
C VAL A 223 8.31 9.36 -14.40
N ALA A 224 8.28 9.51 -15.71
CA ALA A 224 7.42 8.71 -16.57
C ALA A 224 7.58 7.24 -16.18
N VAL A 225 6.46 6.53 -16.06
CA VAL A 225 6.45 5.08 -15.82
C VAL A 225 7.13 4.42 -17.02
N ASP A 226 8.44 4.21 -16.90
CA ASP A 226 9.17 3.39 -17.87
C ASP A 226 8.76 1.94 -17.65
N THR A 227 7.76 1.51 -18.39
CA THR A 227 7.25 0.13 -18.35
C THR A 227 8.24 -0.87 -18.93
N SER A 228 9.33 -0.42 -19.57
CA SER A 228 10.37 -1.28 -20.16
C SER A 228 11.26 -1.95 -19.13
N LYS A 229 11.31 -1.40 -17.90
CA LYS A 229 12.08 -1.96 -16.77
C LYS A 229 11.24 -2.77 -15.77
N THR A 230 9.97 -3.03 -16.10
CA THR A 230 9.12 -3.85 -15.25
C THR A 230 9.53 -5.30 -15.44
N GLU A 231 9.97 -5.95 -14.38
CA GLU A 231 10.17 -7.40 -14.38
C GLU A 231 8.91 -8.10 -14.91
N GLY A 232 9.08 -9.12 -15.75
CA GLY A 232 7.99 -9.80 -16.44
C GLY A 232 6.88 -10.30 -15.50
N ASN A 233 5.82 -10.78 -16.06
CA ASN A 233 4.68 -11.32 -15.33
C ASN A 233 5.14 -12.52 -14.46
N LEU A 234 4.94 -12.47 -13.14
CA LEU A 234 5.34 -13.52 -12.20
C LEU A 234 4.85 -14.92 -12.64
N ALA A 235 3.60 -15.01 -13.14
CA ALA A 235 3.05 -16.27 -13.61
C ALA A 235 3.87 -16.85 -14.77
N GLU A 236 4.20 -16.02 -15.75
CA GLU A 236 4.99 -16.44 -16.92
C GLU A 236 6.41 -16.88 -16.53
N ILE A 237 7.04 -16.15 -15.60
CA ILE A 237 8.39 -16.48 -15.09
C ILE A 237 8.37 -17.84 -14.38
N ARG A 238 7.40 -18.03 -13.48
CA ARG A 238 7.29 -19.30 -12.71
C ARG A 238 6.88 -20.49 -13.59
N GLU A 239 6.04 -20.26 -14.59
CA GLU A 239 5.66 -21.32 -15.56
C GLU A 239 6.85 -21.74 -16.43
N ARG A 240 7.65 -20.77 -16.90
CA ARG A 240 8.89 -21.07 -17.66
C ARG A 240 9.89 -21.85 -16.81
N ALA A 241 10.16 -21.40 -15.61
CA ALA A 241 11.09 -22.08 -14.68
C ALA A 241 10.62 -23.50 -14.37
N LYS A 242 9.31 -23.74 -14.22
CA LYS A 242 8.74 -25.09 -14.03
C LYS A 242 8.94 -25.97 -15.25
N ALA A 243 8.64 -25.45 -16.46
CA ALA A 243 8.81 -26.17 -17.71
C ALA A 243 10.28 -26.54 -17.99
N GLU A 244 11.24 -25.66 -17.66
CA GLU A 244 12.67 -25.93 -17.77
C GLU A 244 13.09 -27.04 -16.81
N SER A 245 12.69 -26.98 -15.55
CA SER A 245 12.99 -28.03 -14.56
C SER A 245 12.38 -29.42 -14.91
N GLU A 246 11.21 -29.45 -15.57
CA GLU A 246 10.60 -30.69 -16.05
C GLU A 246 11.35 -31.26 -17.26
N ARG A 247 11.88 -30.45 -18.15
CA ARG A 247 12.74 -30.89 -19.27
C ARG A 247 14.05 -31.49 -18.79
N GLU A 248 14.74 -30.80 -17.87
CA GLU A 248 15.99 -31.33 -17.29
C GLU A 248 15.83 -32.67 -16.61
N LYS A 249 14.66 -32.94 -15.99
CA LYS A 249 14.36 -34.23 -15.36
C LYS A 249 14.04 -35.35 -16.35
N THR A 250 13.65 -35.01 -17.57
CA THR A 250 13.34 -35.97 -18.63
C THR A 250 14.55 -36.33 -19.52
N GLU A 251 15.58 -35.45 -19.51
CA GLU A 251 16.81 -35.62 -20.29
C GLU A 251 17.99 -36.20 -19.49
N GLY A 252 17.87 -36.34 -18.17
CA GLY A 252 18.86 -36.96 -17.25
C GLY A 252 18.39 -38.29 -16.74
#